data_66bccbc069b1aa324fb9cd706cda6ada
#
_entry.id   66bccbc069b1aa324fb9cd706cda6ada
#
_cell.length_a   1.000
_cell.length_b   1.000
_cell.length_c   1.000
_cell.angle_alpha   90.00
_cell.angle_beta   90.00
_cell.angle_gamma   90.00
#
_symmetry.space_group_name_H-M   'P 1'
#
loop_
_entity.id
_entity.type
_entity.pdbx_description
1 polymer ?
#
loop_
_entity_poly.entity_id
_entity_poly.type
_entity_poly.pdbx_seq_one_letter_code
_entity_poly.pdbx_strand_id
1 'polypeptide(L)'
;MRNPMLDQEESEHQDYGEWLPGAPGNDTGVLLIHGLGGTPVELRFIARALARAGYTVHSMQLAGHCGTPEELRRSTWRQWVASVEAAHDRLRKTCSTILAGGLSMGAILALHLAQTRPSQIDGLLLLAPTLKLDGWSMPWYSRIINYIRPRGVTLEINLPEHTPYGIKDERMRAIVVESMLSGDPSRAGAPSTPIRSFANFNQLVAAVKPGLGSVTQPALIIHPRHDDMASLKNAQFLQTRLGGLVDTLVLNDSYHLITLDQQRHLVAERTVSFAEWVVGQRKPKDGQAAAPETAPRSVNPL
;
A
#
# COMPACT_ATOMS: atom_id res chain seq x y z
N MET A 1 41.63 30.33 11.26
CA MET A 1 41.20 29.11 11.96
C MET A 1 39.80 28.77 11.44
N ARG A 2 39.70 27.77 10.57
CA ARG A 2 38.38 27.26 10.07
C ARG A 2 37.80 26.33 11.14
N ASN A 3 36.54 26.48 11.43
CA ASN A 3 35.80 25.69 12.42
C ASN A 3 35.48 24.29 11.83
N PRO A 4 35.97 23.16 12.41
CA PRO A 4 35.83 21.83 11.82
C PRO A 4 34.53 21.10 12.22
N MET A 5 33.47 21.80 12.52
CA MET A 5 32.18 21.19 13.00
C MET A 5 30.96 21.43 12.07
N LEU A 6 31.15 21.53 10.76
CA LEU A 6 30.05 21.72 9.83
C LEU A 6 30.01 20.69 8.68
N ASP A 7 30.83 19.65 8.73
CA ASP A 7 30.68 18.50 7.83
C ASP A 7 29.84 17.42 8.55
N GLN A 8 28.54 17.72 8.80
CA GLN A 8 27.55 16.67 8.96
C GLN A 8 27.25 16.15 7.53
N GLU A 9 27.84 15.01 7.21
CA GLU A 9 27.50 14.21 6.06
C GLU A 9 25.97 14.10 6.00
N GLU A 10 25.35 14.82 5.04
CA GLU A 10 24.07 14.45 4.51
C GLU A 10 24.26 13.06 3.90
N SER A 11 23.96 12.02 4.67
CA SER A 11 23.90 10.66 4.14
C SER A 11 22.89 10.74 3.00
N GLU A 12 23.36 10.58 1.76
CA GLU A 12 22.49 10.44 0.60
C GLU A 12 21.47 9.37 0.92
N HIS A 13 20.23 9.78 1.15
CA HIS A 13 19.14 8.88 1.50
C HIS A 13 18.83 8.07 0.27
N GLN A 14 19.32 6.83 0.22
CA GLN A 14 19.13 5.93 -0.92
C GLN A 14 17.64 5.62 -1.08
N ASP A 15 17.07 5.94 -2.25
CA ASP A 15 15.70 5.60 -2.61
C ASP A 15 15.64 4.17 -3.14
N TYR A 16 14.95 3.28 -2.41
CA TYR A 16 14.70 1.89 -2.80
C TYR A 16 13.38 1.70 -3.55
N GLY A 17 12.70 2.80 -3.89
CA GLY A 17 11.49 2.75 -4.72
C GLY A 17 11.77 2.16 -6.10
N GLU A 18 10.82 1.37 -6.63
CA GLU A 18 10.91 0.74 -7.95
C GLU A 18 9.96 1.46 -8.92
N TRP A 19 10.51 1.93 -10.05
CA TRP A 19 9.73 2.48 -11.15
C TRP A 19 9.74 1.50 -12.32
N LEU A 20 8.59 0.96 -12.67
CA LEU A 20 8.39 0.06 -13.79
C LEU A 20 7.61 0.81 -14.88
N PRO A 21 8.21 1.07 -16.06
CA PRO A 21 7.51 1.75 -17.13
C PRO A 21 6.40 0.87 -17.70
N GLY A 22 5.28 1.51 -18.07
CA GLY A 22 4.17 0.86 -18.77
C GLY A 22 4.42 0.63 -20.25
N ALA A 23 3.47 -0.02 -20.91
CA ALA A 23 3.50 -0.20 -22.35
C ALA A 23 3.37 1.16 -23.08
N PRO A 24 4.02 1.34 -24.25
CA PRO A 24 3.88 2.55 -25.05
C PRO A 24 2.41 2.86 -25.34
N GLY A 25 1.99 4.10 -25.10
CA GLY A 25 0.61 4.56 -25.29
C GLY A 25 -0.35 4.26 -24.15
N ASN A 26 0.04 3.53 -23.12
CA ASN A 26 -0.74 3.37 -21.89
C ASN A 26 -0.42 4.53 -20.93
N ASP A 27 -1.41 5.35 -20.62
CA ASP A 27 -1.31 6.51 -19.74
C ASP A 27 -1.82 6.25 -18.32
N THR A 28 -1.96 4.98 -17.95
CA THR A 28 -2.39 4.55 -16.63
C THR A 28 -1.21 4.26 -15.72
N GLY A 29 -1.21 4.91 -14.56
CA GLY A 29 -0.22 4.73 -13.51
C GLY A 29 -0.81 4.04 -12.28
N VAL A 30 -0.03 3.20 -11.62
CA VAL A 30 -0.38 2.58 -10.34
C VAL A 30 0.67 2.94 -9.30
N LEU A 31 0.22 3.63 -8.26
CA LEU A 31 1.03 3.95 -7.08
C LEU A 31 0.85 2.85 -6.03
N LEU A 32 1.93 2.19 -5.65
CA LEU A 32 1.94 1.15 -4.62
C LEU A 32 2.71 1.61 -3.38
N ILE A 33 2.08 1.47 -2.22
CA ILE A 33 2.57 1.97 -0.92
C ILE A 33 2.71 0.78 0.04
N HIS A 34 3.92 0.57 0.57
CA HIS A 34 4.21 -0.51 1.52
C HIS A 34 3.65 -0.26 2.93
N GLY A 35 3.73 -1.28 3.81
CA GLY A 35 3.27 -1.23 5.19
C GLY A 35 4.20 -0.49 6.15
N LEU A 36 3.77 -0.36 7.41
CA LEU A 36 4.59 0.20 8.50
C LEU A 36 5.76 -0.74 8.79
N GLY A 37 6.98 -0.20 8.81
CA GLY A 37 8.20 -0.98 8.97
C GLY A 37 8.60 -1.81 7.76
N GLY A 38 7.75 -1.86 6.72
CA GLY A 38 7.98 -2.60 5.49
C GLY A 38 8.84 -1.83 4.46
N THR A 39 8.96 -2.42 3.27
CA THR A 39 9.75 -1.89 2.16
C THR A 39 9.02 -2.06 0.83
N PRO A 40 9.41 -1.37 -0.26
CA PRO A 40 8.85 -1.58 -1.59
C PRO A 40 8.97 -3.04 -2.10
N VAL A 41 9.90 -3.82 -1.55
CA VAL A 41 10.14 -5.23 -1.92
C VAL A 41 8.90 -6.09 -1.67
N GLU A 42 8.14 -5.82 -0.61
CA GLU A 42 6.93 -6.59 -0.28
C GLU A 42 5.82 -6.46 -1.34
N LEU A 43 5.86 -5.42 -2.18
CA LEU A 43 4.91 -5.17 -3.25
C LEU A 43 5.43 -5.58 -4.65
N ARG A 44 6.70 -5.99 -4.74
CA ARG A 44 7.36 -6.26 -6.02
C ARG A 44 6.63 -7.27 -6.90
N PHE A 45 6.04 -8.31 -6.30
CA PHE A 45 5.30 -9.33 -7.05
C PHE A 45 4.08 -8.72 -7.76
N ILE A 46 3.31 -7.90 -7.05
CA ILE A 46 2.13 -7.20 -7.58
C ILE A 46 2.55 -6.13 -8.58
N ALA A 47 3.60 -5.35 -8.27
CA ALA A 47 4.13 -4.32 -9.17
C ALA A 47 4.52 -4.89 -10.53
N ARG A 48 5.22 -6.03 -10.55
CA ARG A 48 5.59 -6.72 -11.79
C ARG A 48 4.40 -7.29 -12.56
N ALA A 49 3.36 -7.75 -11.85
CA ALA A 49 2.14 -8.22 -12.51
C ALA A 49 1.42 -7.08 -13.23
N LEU A 50 1.26 -5.94 -12.57
CA LEU A 50 0.67 -4.73 -13.15
C LEU A 50 1.51 -4.18 -14.32
N ALA A 51 2.84 -4.15 -14.19
CA ALA A 51 3.72 -3.71 -15.27
C ALA A 51 3.63 -4.64 -16.50
N ARG A 52 3.54 -5.96 -16.31
CA ARG A 52 3.30 -6.92 -17.41
C ARG A 52 1.94 -6.73 -18.08
N ALA A 53 0.94 -6.24 -17.35
CA ALA A 53 -0.35 -5.83 -17.90
C ALA A 53 -0.30 -4.48 -18.65
N GLY A 54 0.86 -3.83 -18.68
CA GLY A 54 1.10 -2.61 -19.45
C GLY A 54 0.97 -1.31 -18.67
N TYR A 55 0.75 -1.35 -17.37
CA TYR A 55 0.64 -0.16 -16.51
C TYR A 55 2.02 0.38 -16.09
N THR A 56 2.15 1.70 -15.99
CA THR A 56 3.30 2.30 -15.30
C THR A 56 3.13 2.12 -13.79
N VAL A 57 4.10 1.51 -13.12
CA VAL A 57 4.00 1.24 -11.69
C VAL A 57 5.10 1.96 -10.93
N HIS A 58 4.72 2.66 -9.88
CA HIS A 58 5.66 3.22 -8.91
C HIS A 58 5.42 2.58 -7.53
N SER A 59 6.27 1.62 -7.17
CA SER A 59 6.34 1.08 -5.80
C SER A 59 7.28 1.97 -5.01
N MET A 60 6.72 2.88 -4.21
CA MET A 60 7.46 3.97 -3.58
C MET A 60 8.01 3.61 -2.20
N GLN A 61 9.05 4.32 -1.77
CA GLN A 61 9.55 4.29 -0.40
C GLN A 61 8.92 5.39 0.44
N LEU A 62 8.51 5.06 1.67
CA LEU A 62 8.03 6.02 2.66
C LEU A 62 9.20 6.65 3.43
N ALA A 63 9.05 7.91 3.82
CA ALA A 63 10.03 8.61 4.66
C ALA A 63 10.35 7.82 5.93
N GLY A 64 11.63 7.70 6.26
CA GLY A 64 12.14 6.99 7.44
C GLY A 64 12.06 5.46 7.38
N HIS A 65 11.60 4.88 6.25
CA HIS A 65 11.61 3.43 6.03
C HIS A 65 12.83 3.00 5.20
N CYS A 66 13.08 1.70 5.16
CA CYS A 66 14.23 1.08 4.48
C CYS A 66 15.60 1.42 5.09
N GLY A 67 15.64 2.14 6.19
CA GLY A 67 16.83 2.51 6.95
C GLY A 67 16.81 1.94 8.37
N THR A 68 17.44 2.63 9.28
CA THR A 68 17.56 2.23 10.69
C THR A 68 16.22 2.36 11.44
N PRO A 69 16.01 1.62 12.54
CA PRO A 69 14.85 1.83 13.42
C PRO A 69 14.77 3.26 13.99
N GLU A 70 15.91 3.95 14.10
CA GLU A 70 15.96 5.34 14.56
C GLU A 70 15.39 6.31 13.51
N GLU A 71 15.67 6.12 12.23
CA GLU A 71 15.08 6.91 11.15
C GLU A 71 13.56 6.73 11.11
N LEU A 72 13.09 5.49 11.25
CA LEU A 72 11.66 5.18 11.35
C LEU A 72 11.03 5.84 12.59
N ARG A 73 11.71 5.83 13.74
CA ARG A 73 11.25 6.46 14.98
C ARG A 73 11.10 7.98 14.85
N ARG A 74 12.02 8.63 14.11
CA ARG A 74 12.00 10.09 13.87
C ARG A 74 10.95 10.49 12.85
N SER A 75 10.56 9.59 11.95
CA SER A 75 9.58 9.88 10.93
C SER A 75 8.17 10.08 11.53
N THR A 76 7.37 10.86 10.85
CA THR A 76 6.00 11.18 11.24
C THR A 76 5.02 10.78 10.15
N TRP A 77 3.77 10.53 10.52
CA TRP A 77 2.74 10.20 9.54
C TRP A 77 2.53 11.31 8.49
N ARG A 78 2.81 12.59 8.83
CA ARG A 78 2.75 13.69 7.86
C ARG A 78 3.87 13.60 6.81
N GLN A 79 5.07 13.16 7.21
CA GLN A 79 6.16 12.90 6.26
C GLN A 79 5.84 11.70 5.37
N TRP A 80 5.18 10.66 5.90
CA TRP A 80 4.70 9.54 5.08
C TRP A 80 3.69 10.02 4.03
N VAL A 81 2.72 10.84 4.43
CA VAL A 81 1.76 11.48 3.50
C VAL A 81 2.50 12.30 2.45
N ALA A 82 3.45 13.14 2.84
CA ALA A 82 4.23 13.95 1.90
C ALA A 82 5.00 13.09 0.88
N SER A 83 5.56 11.94 1.33
CA SER A 83 6.20 10.97 0.42
C SER A 83 5.21 10.43 -0.61
N VAL A 84 3.99 10.08 -0.18
CA VAL A 84 2.93 9.57 -1.06
C VAL A 84 2.49 10.64 -2.06
N GLU A 85 2.32 11.87 -1.61
CA GLU A 85 1.95 13.00 -2.48
C GLU A 85 3.02 13.29 -3.54
N ALA A 86 4.30 13.28 -3.17
CA ALA A 86 5.42 13.46 -4.09
C ALA A 86 5.49 12.33 -5.12
N ALA A 87 5.29 11.08 -4.70
CA ALA A 87 5.24 9.91 -5.58
C ALA A 87 4.05 9.97 -6.55
N HIS A 88 2.87 10.39 -6.08
CA HIS A 88 1.70 10.63 -6.91
C HIS A 88 1.97 11.74 -7.94
N ASP A 89 2.56 12.87 -7.54
CA ASP A 89 2.86 13.98 -8.43
C ASP A 89 3.88 13.56 -9.51
N ARG A 90 4.81 12.66 -9.17
CA ARG A 90 5.72 12.05 -10.15
C ARG A 90 4.97 11.22 -11.20
N LEU A 91 4.03 10.36 -10.79
CA LEU A 91 3.20 9.58 -11.71
C LEU A 91 2.31 10.46 -12.59
N ARG A 92 1.73 11.53 -12.04
CA ARG A 92 0.88 12.47 -12.76
C ARG A 92 1.57 13.18 -13.92
N LYS A 93 2.90 13.24 -13.95
CA LYS A 93 3.66 13.83 -15.08
C LYS A 93 3.54 12.99 -16.36
N THR A 94 3.30 11.68 -16.24
CA THR A 94 3.29 10.73 -17.36
C THR A 94 1.98 9.96 -17.51
N CYS A 95 1.12 9.96 -16.48
CA CYS A 95 -0.11 9.18 -16.46
C CYS A 95 -1.31 10.10 -16.17
N SER A 96 -2.37 9.97 -16.98
CA SER A 96 -3.62 10.71 -16.77
C SER A 96 -4.60 9.96 -15.87
N THR A 97 -4.53 8.63 -15.86
CA THR A 97 -5.30 7.73 -15.00
C THR A 97 -4.42 7.20 -13.89
N ILE A 98 -4.84 7.34 -12.61
CA ILE A 98 -4.05 6.90 -11.48
C ILE A 98 -4.88 5.98 -10.58
N LEU A 99 -4.40 4.76 -10.36
CA LEU A 99 -4.83 3.93 -9.26
C LEU A 99 -3.82 4.09 -8.11
N ALA A 100 -4.33 4.26 -6.89
CA ALA A 100 -3.49 4.29 -5.69
C ALA A 100 -3.82 3.09 -4.81
N GLY A 101 -2.81 2.46 -4.24
CA GLY A 101 -3.03 1.34 -3.36
C GLY A 101 -1.83 1.01 -2.50
N GLY A 102 -1.99 0.04 -1.63
CA GLY A 102 -0.90 -0.41 -0.78
C GLY A 102 -1.31 -1.50 0.18
N LEU A 103 -0.31 -1.99 0.90
CA LEU A 103 -0.45 -3.05 1.87
C LEU A 103 -0.57 -2.46 3.29
N SER A 104 -1.50 -2.96 4.09
CA SER A 104 -1.62 -2.62 5.51
C SER A 104 -1.79 -1.11 5.74
N MET A 105 -0.83 -0.43 6.39
CA MET A 105 -0.78 1.03 6.52
C MET A 105 -0.77 1.73 5.16
N GLY A 106 -0.12 1.15 4.16
CA GLY A 106 -0.09 1.70 2.79
C GLY A 106 -1.49 1.87 2.19
N ALA A 107 -2.43 0.96 2.50
CA ALA A 107 -3.83 1.10 2.11
C ALA A 107 -4.50 2.32 2.78
N ILE A 108 -4.16 2.63 4.02
CA ILE A 108 -4.68 3.80 4.75
C ILE A 108 -4.11 5.10 4.18
N LEU A 109 -2.84 5.09 3.77
CA LEU A 109 -2.23 6.22 3.05
C LEU A 109 -2.86 6.45 1.67
N ALA A 110 -3.19 5.38 0.94
CA ALA A 110 -3.94 5.48 -0.32
C ALA A 110 -5.34 6.08 -0.11
N LEU A 111 -6.03 5.70 0.95
CA LEU A 111 -7.31 6.30 1.35
C LEU A 111 -7.16 7.78 1.69
N HIS A 112 -6.11 8.17 2.42
CA HIS A 112 -5.81 9.57 2.70
C HIS A 112 -5.61 10.37 1.41
N LEU A 113 -4.82 9.84 0.47
CA LEU A 113 -4.60 10.48 -0.82
C LEU A 113 -5.91 10.66 -1.62
N ALA A 114 -6.79 9.65 -1.63
CA ALA A 114 -8.09 9.74 -2.28
C ALA A 114 -9.02 10.79 -1.64
N GLN A 115 -8.95 10.99 -0.32
CA GLN A 115 -9.69 12.04 0.39
C GLN A 115 -9.18 13.45 0.06
N THR A 116 -7.86 13.62 -0.03
CA THR A 116 -7.23 14.93 -0.25
C THR A 116 -7.15 15.31 -1.73
N ARG A 117 -7.16 14.32 -2.63
CA ARG A 117 -7.04 14.50 -4.09
C ARG A 117 -8.12 13.71 -4.85
N PRO A 118 -9.42 13.89 -4.54
CA PRO A 118 -10.49 12.99 -5.02
C PRO A 118 -10.62 12.92 -6.55
N SER A 119 -10.35 14.01 -7.26
CA SER A 119 -10.42 14.07 -8.73
C SER A 119 -9.17 13.53 -9.44
N GLN A 120 -8.14 13.13 -8.70
CA GLN A 120 -6.86 12.70 -9.24
C GLN A 120 -6.60 11.19 -9.04
N ILE A 121 -7.50 10.51 -8.36
CA ILE A 121 -7.44 9.07 -8.11
C ILE A 121 -8.68 8.42 -8.74
N ASP A 122 -8.46 7.43 -9.58
CA ASP A 122 -9.48 6.77 -10.37
C ASP A 122 -9.91 5.41 -9.77
N GLY A 123 -9.09 4.81 -8.92
CA GLY A 123 -9.39 3.55 -8.23
C GLY A 123 -8.44 3.27 -7.07
N LEU A 124 -8.87 2.40 -6.17
CA LEU A 124 -8.13 2.07 -4.95
C LEU A 124 -7.86 0.56 -4.85
N LEU A 125 -6.63 0.20 -4.47
CA LEU A 125 -6.17 -1.17 -4.22
C LEU A 125 -5.81 -1.31 -2.74
N LEU A 126 -6.73 -1.81 -1.92
CA LEU A 126 -6.60 -1.90 -0.47
C LEU A 126 -6.24 -3.33 -0.06
N LEU A 127 -4.94 -3.60 0.09
CA LEU A 127 -4.39 -4.92 0.37
C LEU A 127 -4.18 -5.08 1.88
N ALA A 128 -4.85 -6.04 2.51
CA ALA A 128 -4.88 -6.25 3.96
C ALA A 128 -4.98 -4.94 4.76
N PRO A 129 -5.94 -4.05 4.43
CA PRO A 129 -6.02 -2.72 5.03
C PRO A 129 -6.15 -2.81 6.55
N THR A 130 -5.31 -2.04 7.28
CA THR A 130 -5.21 -2.11 8.73
C THR A 130 -5.63 -0.78 9.36
N LEU A 131 -6.71 -0.78 10.13
CA LEU A 131 -7.16 0.33 10.98
C LEU A 131 -6.89 0.04 12.45
N LYS A 132 -6.77 -1.25 12.80
CA LYS A 132 -6.44 -1.74 14.14
C LYS A 132 -5.58 -2.99 14.03
N LEU A 133 -4.61 -3.09 14.92
CA LEU A 133 -3.84 -4.30 15.14
C LEU A 133 -4.62 -5.18 16.12
N ASP A 134 -5.46 -6.06 15.61
CA ASP A 134 -6.36 -6.94 16.37
C ASP A 134 -6.42 -8.37 15.79
N GLY A 135 -5.39 -8.76 15.05
CA GLY A 135 -5.20 -10.11 14.52
C GLY A 135 -4.95 -11.14 15.61
N TRP A 136 -5.03 -12.43 15.26
CA TRP A 136 -4.99 -13.52 16.23
C TRP A 136 -3.60 -13.74 16.87
N SER A 137 -2.50 -13.36 16.20
CA SER A 137 -1.15 -13.49 16.76
C SER A 137 -0.75 -12.28 17.60
N MET A 138 -1.53 -11.19 17.54
CA MET A 138 -1.19 -9.96 18.24
C MET A 138 -1.24 -10.14 19.75
N PRO A 139 -0.16 -9.77 20.49
CA PRO A 139 -0.12 -9.87 21.92
C PRO A 139 -1.26 -9.05 22.58
N TRP A 140 -1.72 -9.45 23.77
CA TRP A 140 -2.81 -8.78 24.46
C TRP A 140 -2.61 -7.26 24.66
N TYR A 141 -1.35 -6.82 24.81
CA TYR A 141 -1.00 -5.40 24.95
C TYR A 141 -1.12 -4.60 23.63
N SER A 142 -1.23 -5.26 22.49
CA SER A 142 -1.48 -4.57 21.21
C SER A 142 -2.80 -3.80 21.22
N ARG A 143 -3.77 -4.23 22.05
CA ARG A 143 -5.01 -3.49 22.27
C ARG A 143 -4.74 -2.09 22.82
N ILE A 144 -3.72 -1.95 23.67
CA ILE A 144 -3.28 -0.67 24.25
C ILE A 144 -2.56 0.15 23.17
N ILE A 145 -1.73 -0.49 22.34
CA ILE A 145 -1.00 0.15 21.22
C ILE A 145 -1.95 0.90 20.28
N ASN A 146 -3.12 0.35 20.01
CA ASN A 146 -4.14 0.98 19.16
C ASN A 146 -4.65 2.34 19.70
N TYR A 147 -4.36 2.68 20.95
CA TYR A 147 -4.77 3.94 21.59
C TYR A 147 -3.59 4.86 21.94
N ILE A 148 -2.36 4.43 21.74
CA ILE A 148 -1.18 5.25 22.02
C ILE A 148 -1.18 6.44 21.04
N ARG A 149 -0.99 7.64 21.61
CA ARG A 149 -0.83 8.89 20.88
C ARG A 149 0.53 9.51 21.20
N PRO A 150 1.17 10.25 20.27
CA PRO A 150 2.55 10.73 20.44
C PRO A 150 2.78 11.70 21.59
N ARG A 151 1.74 12.35 22.12
CA ARG A 151 1.90 13.29 23.23
C ARG A 151 2.37 12.56 24.48
N GLY A 152 3.65 12.75 24.81
CA GLY A 152 4.26 12.19 26.03
C GLY A 152 4.91 10.81 25.86
N VAL A 153 4.92 10.20 24.68
CA VAL A 153 5.65 8.94 24.45
C VAL A 153 7.11 9.27 24.14
N THR A 154 7.92 9.32 25.19
CA THR A 154 9.39 9.42 25.10
C THR A 154 10.08 8.06 25.13
N LEU A 155 9.31 6.97 25.12
CA LEU A 155 9.84 5.61 25.24
C LEU A 155 10.57 5.19 23.97
N GLU A 156 11.85 4.92 24.11
CA GLU A 156 12.71 4.34 23.05
C GLU A 156 12.54 2.81 22.95
N ILE A 157 11.29 2.35 23.05
CA ILE A 157 10.95 0.94 22.99
C ILE A 157 10.71 0.56 21.53
N ASN A 158 11.38 -0.50 21.09
CA ASN A 158 11.09 -1.18 19.84
C ASN A 158 10.32 -2.48 20.15
N LEU A 159 9.25 -2.72 19.43
CA LEU A 159 8.50 -3.96 19.51
C LEU A 159 9.06 -4.93 18.48
N PRO A 160 9.54 -6.11 18.91
CA PRO A 160 10.08 -7.09 17.99
C PRO A 160 8.97 -7.67 17.11
N GLU A 161 9.29 -7.91 15.85
CA GLU A 161 8.47 -8.72 14.97
C GLU A 161 8.48 -10.17 15.49
N HIS A 162 7.39 -10.90 15.32
CA HIS A 162 7.25 -12.26 15.84
C HIS A 162 6.53 -13.19 14.86
N THR A 163 6.75 -14.47 15.03
CA THR A 163 6.09 -15.52 14.25
C THR A 163 4.57 -15.37 14.34
N PRO A 164 3.86 -15.45 13.18
CA PRO A 164 4.30 -15.93 11.87
C PRO A 164 4.79 -14.85 10.89
N TYR A 165 5.07 -13.62 11.32
CA TYR A 165 5.57 -12.51 10.51
C TYR A 165 4.64 -12.15 9.33
N GLY A 166 3.35 -12.34 9.47
CA GLY A 166 2.37 -12.08 8.41
C GLY A 166 2.39 -13.09 7.26
N ILE A 167 3.12 -14.22 7.37
CA ILE A 167 3.34 -15.16 6.26
C ILE A 167 3.02 -16.58 6.70
N LYS A 168 2.08 -17.24 6.00
CA LYS A 168 1.70 -18.63 6.21
C LYS A 168 2.65 -19.61 5.54
N ASP A 169 3.14 -19.28 4.35
CA ASP A 169 4.12 -20.06 3.59
C ASP A 169 5.44 -20.13 4.36
N GLU A 170 5.78 -21.33 4.87
CA GLU A 170 6.97 -21.54 5.72
C GLU A 170 8.28 -21.24 4.98
N ARG A 171 8.35 -21.56 3.69
CA ARG A 171 9.53 -21.31 2.87
C ARG A 171 9.72 -19.81 2.64
N MET A 172 8.66 -19.12 2.29
CA MET A 172 8.70 -17.66 2.10
C MET A 172 9.01 -16.96 3.42
N ARG A 173 8.39 -17.39 4.52
CA ARG A 173 8.66 -16.86 5.86
C ARG A 173 10.13 -16.98 6.23
N ALA A 174 10.76 -18.17 5.98
CA ALA A 174 12.18 -18.37 6.26
C ALA A 174 13.06 -17.38 5.47
N ILE A 175 12.77 -17.16 4.19
CA ILE A 175 13.50 -16.21 3.33
C ILE A 175 13.35 -14.78 3.86
N VAL A 176 12.14 -14.37 4.26
CA VAL A 176 11.88 -13.01 4.78
C VAL A 176 12.59 -12.81 6.11
N VAL A 177 12.51 -13.78 7.03
CA VAL A 177 13.18 -13.72 8.34
C VAL A 177 14.71 -13.65 8.16
N GLU A 178 15.29 -14.45 7.28
CA GLU A 178 16.72 -14.38 6.95
C GLU A 178 17.10 -12.99 6.41
N SER A 179 16.27 -12.43 5.52
CA SER A 179 16.48 -11.09 4.98
C SER A 179 16.38 -10.00 6.06
N MET A 180 15.43 -10.09 6.99
CA MET A 180 15.30 -9.18 8.13
C MET A 180 16.52 -9.24 9.07
N LEU A 181 17.08 -10.44 9.27
CA LEU A 181 18.23 -10.66 10.14
C LEU A 181 19.57 -10.38 9.45
N SER A 182 19.59 -10.15 8.13
CA SER A 182 20.81 -9.88 7.35
C SER A 182 21.48 -8.55 7.71
N GLY A 183 20.80 -7.67 8.46
CA GLY A 183 21.30 -6.33 8.80
C GLY A 183 21.06 -5.27 7.72
N ASP A 184 20.39 -5.62 6.62
CA ASP A 184 19.99 -4.69 5.55
C ASP A 184 18.45 -4.47 5.57
N PRO A 185 17.97 -3.40 6.21
CA PRO A 185 16.54 -3.13 6.37
C PRO A 185 15.82 -2.85 5.04
N SER A 186 16.55 -2.54 3.97
CA SER A 186 15.95 -2.28 2.65
C SER A 186 15.36 -3.54 2.01
N ARG A 187 15.82 -4.73 2.41
CA ARG A 187 15.42 -6.03 1.84
C ARG A 187 14.08 -6.54 2.36
N ALA A 188 13.84 -6.41 3.67
CA ALA A 188 12.62 -6.96 4.30
C ALA A 188 12.14 -6.13 5.51
N GLY A 189 12.62 -4.90 5.68
CA GLY A 189 12.37 -4.09 6.87
C GLY A 189 13.25 -4.48 8.07
N ALA A 190 13.08 -3.74 9.16
CA ALA A 190 13.79 -3.99 10.41
C ALA A 190 13.11 -5.10 11.24
N PRO A 191 13.86 -5.88 12.05
CA PRO A 191 13.29 -6.93 12.88
C PRO A 191 12.47 -6.41 14.07
N SER A 192 12.32 -5.11 14.19
CA SER A 192 11.54 -4.46 15.25
C SER A 192 11.00 -3.10 14.79
N THR A 193 9.81 -2.77 15.27
CA THR A 193 9.13 -1.51 14.96
C THR A 193 9.06 -0.61 16.19
N PRO A 194 9.51 0.67 16.11
CA PRO A 194 9.43 1.59 17.24
C PRO A 194 7.98 1.86 17.67
N ILE A 195 7.72 1.89 18.98
CA ILE A 195 6.37 2.16 19.52
C ILE A 195 5.84 3.54 19.08
N ARG A 196 6.72 4.50 18.87
CA ARG A 196 6.38 5.84 18.36
C ARG A 196 5.79 5.77 16.93
N SER A 197 6.23 4.82 16.12
CA SER A 197 5.71 4.63 14.77
C SER A 197 4.26 4.12 14.78
N PHE A 198 3.91 3.25 15.75
CA PHE A 198 2.51 2.88 15.97
C PHE A 198 1.65 4.07 16.41
N ALA A 199 2.21 4.96 17.24
CA ALA A 199 1.50 6.17 17.65
C ALA A 199 1.24 7.12 16.45
N ASN A 200 2.19 7.25 15.52
CA ASN A 200 2.01 7.98 14.26
C ASN A 200 0.98 7.28 13.35
N PHE A 201 1.02 5.96 13.25
CA PHE A 201 0.03 5.19 12.52
C PHE A 201 -1.39 5.43 13.06
N ASN A 202 -1.58 5.40 14.38
CA ASN A 202 -2.87 5.69 15.01
C ASN A 202 -3.38 7.11 14.70
N GLN A 203 -2.49 8.11 14.57
CA GLN A 203 -2.88 9.45 14.15
C GLN A 203 -3.31 9.48 12.69
N LEU A 204 -2.61 8.79 11.80
CA LEU A 204 -3.02 8.65 10.41
C LEU A 204 -4.42 8.02 10.33
N VAL A 205 -4.66 6.92 11.03
CA VAL A 205 -5.98 6.26 11.09
C VAL A 205 -7.05 7.22 11.62
N ALA A 206 -6.75 7.98 12.68
CA ALA A 206 -7.67 8.96 13.26
C ALA A 206 -8.00 10.12 12.30
N ALA A 207 -7.04 10.52 11.44
CA ALA A 207 -7.24 11.52 10.41
C ALA A 207 -8.10 11.01 9.25
N VAL A 208 -7.91 9.75 8.83
CA VAL A 208 -8.60 9.15 7.68
C VAL A 208 -10.04 8.72 8.00
N LYS A 209 -10.28 8.14 9.17
CA LYS A 209 -11.58 7.53 9.52
C LYS A 209 -12.81 8.43 9.33
N PRO A 210 -12.81 9.71 9.74
CA PRO A 210 -13.99 10.58 9.62
C PRO A 210 -14.40 10.83 8.16
N GLY A 211 -13.44 10.83 7.24
CA GLY A 211 -13.65 11.14 5.82
C GLY A 211 -13.90 9.93 4.92
N LEU A 212 -14.04 8.70 5.46
CA LEU A 212 -14.19 7.49 4.63
C LEU A 212 -15.41 7.56 3.69
N GLY A 213 -16.51 8.17 4.12
CA GLY A 213 -17.72 8.34 3.30
C GLY A 213 -17.55 9.27 2.10
N SER A 214 -16.52 10.14 2.09
CA SER A 214 -16.21 10.99 0.95
C SER A 214 -15.36 10.31 -0.12
N VAL A 215 -14.83 9.12 0.15
CA VAL A 215 -14.08 8.32 -0.82
C VAL A 215 -15.09 7.61 -1.73
N THR A 216 -15.30 8.16 -2.91
CA THR A 216 -16.26 7.67 -3.90
C THR A 216 -15.62 6.89 -5.05
N GLN A 217 -14.30 6.83 -5.11
CA GLN A 217 -13.56 6.03 -6.07
C GLN A 217 -13.88 4.53 -5.86
N PRO A 218 -13.98 3.75 -6.94
CA PRO A 218 -14.09 2.30 -6.81
C PRO A 218 -12.88 1.75 -6.06
N ALA A 219 -13.11 0.80 -5.16
CA ALA A 219 -12.08 0.21 -4.32
C ALA A 219 -12.13 -1.33 -4.38
N LEU A 220 -10.97 -1.96 -4.58
CA LEU A 220 -10.77 -3.38 -4.36
C LEU A 220 -10.16 -3.58 -2.96
N ILE A 221 -10.85 -4.33 -2.11
CA ILE A 221 -10.34 -4.77 -0.81
C ILE A 221 -9.96 -6.25 -0.92
N ILE A 222 -8.71 -6.60 -0.65
CA ILE A 222 -8.28 -8.00 -0.50
C ILE A 222 -7.78 -8.19 0.93
N HIS A 223 -8.39 -9.15 1.66
CA HIS A 223 -8.05 -9.35 3.07
C HIS A 223 -8.05 -10.84 3.44
N PRO A 224 -7.06 -11.33 4.18
CA PRO A 224 -7.07 -12.73 4.61
C PRO A 224 -8.10 -12.97 5.73
N ARG A 225 -8.78 -14.11 5.67
CA ARG A 225 -9.74 -14.53 6.70
C ARG A 225 -9.07 -14.70 8.07
N HIS A 226 -7.88 -15.25 8.06
CA HIS A 226 -7.09 -15.58 9.25
C HIS A 226 -5.85 -14.68 9.34
N ASP A 227 -6.05 -13.37 9.16
CA ASP A 227 -4.99 -12.38 9.29
C ASP A 227 -4.43 -12.42 10.73
N ASP A 228 -3.12 -12.57 10.84
CA ASP A 228 -2.42 -12.67 12.11
C ASP A 228 -2.20 -11.30 12.78
N MET A 229 -2.19 -10.20 12.00
CA MET A 229 -1.94 -8.84 12.48
C MET A 229 -3.20 -7.98 12.57
N ALA A 230 -4.10 -8.05 11.57
CA ALA A 230 -5.29 -7.21 11.46
C ALA A 230 -6.51 -8.04 11.07
N SER A 231 -7.47 -8.21 11.98
CA SER A 231 -8.64 -9.07 11.73
C SER A 231 -9.47 -8.61 10.52
N LEU A 232 -10.22 -9.55 9.91
CA LEU A 232 -11.14 -9.28 8.80
C LEU A 232 -12.14 -8.15 9.07
N LYS A 233 -12.36 -7.80 10.35
CA LYS A 233 -13.21 -6.66 10.75
C LYS A 233 -12.70 -5.32 10.19
N ASN A 234 -11.40 -5.20 9.92
CA ASN A 234 -10.82 -4.01 9.30
C ASN A 234 -11.37 -3.83 7.87
N ALA A 235 -11.38 -4.89 7.07
CA ALA A 235 -11.96 -4.88 5.72
C ALA A 235 -13.48 -4.66 5.74
N GLN A 236 -14.20 -5.36 6.61
CA GLN A 236 -15.65 -5.20 6.78
C GLN A 236 -16.04 -3.77 7.17
N PHE A 237 -15.26 -3.14 8.04
CA PHE A 237 -15.47 -1.75 8.42
C PHE A 237 -15.31 -0.80 7.21
N LEU A 238 -14.26 -0.96 6.41
CA LEU A 238 -14.07 -0.16 5.20
C LEU A 238 -15.19 -0.39 4.18
N GLN A 239 -15.58 -1.65 3.95
CA GLN A 239 -16.66 -2.00 3.03
C GLN A 239 -17.98 -1.28 3.36
N THR A 240 -18.26 -1.06 4.65
CA THR A 240 -19.49 -0.38 5.09
C THR A 240 -19.37 1.13 5.17
N ARG A 241 -18.18 1.71 5.04
CA ARG A 241 -17.92 3.14 5.27
C ARG A 241 -17.48 3.91 4.04
N LEU A 242 -16.92 3.22 3.04
CA LEU A 242 -16.56 3.87 1.78
C LEU A 242 -17.81 4.29 1.02
N GLY A 243 -17.75 5.47 0.39
CA GLY A 243 -18.89 6.05 -0.34
C GLY A 243 -19.01 5.55 -1.78
N GLY A 244 -18.00 4.87 -2.31
CA GLY A 244 -17.96 4.33 -3.67
C GLY A 244 -18.29 2.86 -3.74
N LEU A 245 -18.17 2.29 -4.96
CA LEU A 245 -18.29 0.85 -5.19
C LEU A 245 -17.11 0.12 -4.55
N VAL A 246 -17.40 -0.95 -3.79
CA VAL A 246 -16.39 -1.77 -3.12
C VAL A 246 -16.52 -3.21 -3.57
N ASP A 247 -15.48 -3.73 -4.23
CA ASP A 247 -15.28 -5.16 -4.47
C ASP A 247 -14.40 -5.73 -3.35
N THR A 248 -14.76 -6.90 -2.81
CA THR A 248 -14.04 -7.50 -1.67
C THR A 248 -13.72 -8.96 -1.93
N LEU A 249 -12.44 -9.30 -1.87
CA LEU A 249 -11.93 -10.67 -1.93
C LEU A 249 -11.40 -11.09 -0.56
N VAL A 250 -11.94 -12.18 0.00
CA VAL A 250 -11.45 -12.79 1.24
C VAL A 250 -10.58 -14.00 0.90
N LEU A 251 -9.32 -13.96 1.33
CA LEU A 251 -8.37 -15.04 1.14
C LEU A 251 -8.48 -16.06 2.28
N ASN A 252 -8.50 -17.36 1.96
CA ASN A 252 -8.64 -18.42 2.95
C ASN A 252 -7.30 -19.06 3.36
N ASP A 253 -6.27 -18.86 2.56
CA ASP A 253 -4.97 -19.54 2.73
C ASP A 253 -3.79 -18.57 2.66
N SER A 254 -3.89 -17.44 3.37
CA SER A 254 -2.82 -16.46 3.53
C SER A 254 -2.95 -15.77 4.88
N TYR A 255 -1.83 -15.21 5.37
CA TYR A 255 -1.77 -14.29 6.49
C TYR A 255 -1.58 -12.85 5.99
N HIS A 256 -1.15 -11.93 6.84
CA HIS A 256 -1.17 -10.47 6.60
C HIS A 256 -0.44 -10.02 5.33
N LEU A 257 0.77 -10.55 5.07
CA LEU A 257 1.58 -10.18 3.90
C LEU A 257 1.10 -10.90 2.63
N ILE A 258 -0.14 -10.66 2.24
CA ILE A 258 -0.84 -11.34 1.13
C ILE A 258 -0.11 -11.22 -0.22
N THR A 259 0.77 -10.24 -0.36
CA THR A 259 1.57 -9.99 -1.57
C THR A 259 2.76 -10.93 -1.71
N LEU A 260 3.14 -11.60 -0.61
CA LEU A 260 4.26 -12.54 -0.56
C LEU A 260 3.82 -13.98 -0.28
N ASP A 261 2.63 -14.16 0.31
CA ASP A 261 2.14 -15.41 0.85
C ASP A 261 1.56 -16.36 -0.22
N GLN A 262 0.97 -17.46 0.20
CA GLN A 262 0.51 -18.58 -0.63
C GLN A 262 -0.39 -18.16 -1.78
N GLN A 263 -1.32 -17.23 -1.53
CA GLN A 263 -2.29 -16.76 -2.52
C GLN A 263 -1.85 -15.51 -3.30
N ARG A 264 -0.57 -15.13 -3.28
CA ARG A 264 -0.04 -13.94 -3.99
C ARG A 264 -0.39 -13.89 -5.49
N HIS A 265 -0.51 -15.06 -6.14
CA HIS A 265 -0.91 -15.13 -7.55
C HIS A 265 -2.35 -14.67 -7.75
N LEU A 266 -3.28 -15.12 -6.89
CA LEU A 266 -4.68 -14.70 -6.90
C LEU A 266 -4.80 -13.19 -6.58
N VAL A 267 -3.99 -12.69 -5.62
CA VAL A 267 -3.94 -11.25 -5.30
C VAL A 267 -3.51 -10.45 -6.54
N ALA A 268 -2.46 -10.89 -7.24
CA ALA A 268 -1.98 -10.23 -8.44
C ALA A 268 -3.02 -10.24 -9.57
N GLU A 269 -3.64 -11.38 -9.84
CA GLU A 269 -4.69 -11.53 -10.86
C GLU A 269 -5.87 -10.60 -10.58
N ARG A 270 -6.38 -10.58 -9.35
CA ARG A 270 -7.50 -9.71 -8.97
C ARG A 270 -7.14 -8.24 -9.03
N THR A 271 -5.91 -7.89 -8.66
CA THR A 271 -5.43 -6.51 -8.74
C THR A 271 -5.35 -6.02 -10.19
N VAL A 272 -4.83 -6.86 -11.09
CA VAL A 272 -4.78 -6.55 -12.53
C VAL A 272 -6.18 -6.44 -13.12
N SER A 273 -7.06 -7.42 -12.88
CA SER A 273 -8.44 -7.41 -13.39
C SER A 273 -9.23 -6.19 -12.90
N PHE A 274 -9.03 -5.78 -11.65
CA PHE A 274 -9.66 -4.58 -11.12
C PHE A 274 -9.12 -3.30 -11.80
N ALA A 275 -7.81 -3.22 -12.04
CA ALA A 275 -7.22 -2.09 -12.75
C ALA A 275 -7.77 -1.99 -14.18
N GLU A 276 -7.87 -3.11 -14.90
CA GLU A 276 -8.48 -3.18 -16.24
C GLU A 276 -9.94 -2.70 -16.21
N TRP A 277 -10.71 -3.16 -15.22
CA TRP A 277 -12.09 -2.73 -15.07
C TRP A 277 -12.21 -1.23 -14.81
N VAL A 278 -11.40 -0.64 -13.91
CA VAL A 278 -11.40 0.80 -13.62
C VAL A 278 -11.10 1.61 -14.88
N VAL A 279 -10.08 1.21 -15.64
CA VAL A 279 -9.71 1.87 -16.90
C VAL A 279 -10.85 1.79 -17.91
N GLY A 280 -11.51 0.63 -18.02
CA GLY A 280 -12.65 0.42 -18.92
C GLY A 280 -13.90 1.26 -18.56
N GLN A 281 -14.06 1.66 -17.29
CA GLN A 281 -15.18 2.51 -16.84
C GLN A 281 -14.96 4.01 -17.16
N ARG A 282 -13.75 4.44 -17.48
CA ARG A 282 -13.51 5.82 -17.86
C ARG A 282 -14.18 6.09 -19.20
N LYS A 283 -15.16 7.01 -19.21
CA LYS A 283 -15.71 7.55 -20.45
C LYS A 283 -14.55 8.20 -21.24
N PRO A 284 -14.50 8.06 -22.59
CA PRO A 284 -13.55 8.79 -23.40
C PRO A 284 -13.62 10.28 -23.03
N LYS A 285 -12.48 10.92 -22.78
CA LYS A 285 -12.46 12.38 -22.70
C LYS A 285 -12.98 12.90 -24.03
N ASP A 286 -13.99 13.79 -24.00
CA ASP A 286 -14.63 14.37 -25.17
C ASP A 286 -13.60 14.72 -26.26
N GLY A 287 -13.69 14.04 -27.41
CA GLY A 287 -12.84 14.28 -28.60
C GLY A 287 -12.40 13.07 -29.38
N GLN A 288 -12.45 11.86 -28.86
CA GLN A 288 -12.27 10.66 -29.68
C GLN A 288 -13.64 10.01 -29.95
N ALA A 289 -14.21 10.32 -31.11
CA ALA A 289 -15.39 9.65 -31.62
C ALA A 289 -15.11 8.13 -31.68
N ALA A 290 -15.92 7.35 -31.00
CA ALA A 290 -15.92 5.90 -31.14
C ALA A 290 -16.12 5.58 -32.63
N ALA A 291 -15.23 4.76 -33.20
CA ALA A 291 -15.45 4.20 -34.52
C ALA A 291 -16.82 3.49 -34.53
N PRO A 292 -17.66 3.67 -35.58
CA PRO A 292 -18.98 3.10 -35.59
C PRO A 292 -18.86 1.57 -35.51
N GLU A 293 -19.52 1.00 -34.48
CA GLU A 293 -19.72 -0.43 -34.30
C GLU A 293 -20.39 -0.97 -35.58
N THR A 294 -19.67 -1.76 -36.38
CA THR A 294 -20.25 -2.42 -37.56
C THR A 294 -21.29 -3.42 -37.07
N ALA A 295 -22.53 -3.11 -37.34
CA ALA A 295 -23.68 -3.98 -37.09
C ALA A 295 -23.42 -5.40 -37.65
N PRO A 296 -23.80 -6.46 -36.93
CA PRO A 296 -23.67 -7.83 -37.40
C PRO A 296 -24.52 -8.02 -38.68
N ARG A 297 -23.87 -8.50 -39.74
CA ARG A 297 -24.58 -8.88 -40.97
C ARG A 297 -25.62 -9.94 -40.66
N SER A 298 -26.87 -9.63 -40.95
CA SER A 298 -27.96 -10.59 -40.93
C SER A 298 -27.67 -11.75 -41.88
N VAL A 299 -27.51 -12.94 -41.34
CA VAL A 299 -27.49 -14.17 -42.14
C VAL A 299 -28.95 -14.55 -42.39
N ASN A 300 -29.39 -14.42 -43.66
CA ASN A 300 -30.68 -14.89 -44.12
C ASN A 300 -30.68 -16.43 -44.19
N PRO A 301 -31.67 -17.16 -43.68
CA PRO A 301 -31.77 -18.61 -43.89
C PRO A 301 -32.41 -18.88 -45.26
N LEU A 302 -31.77 -19.77 -46.00
CA LEU A 302 -32.44 -20.61 -47.00
C LEU A 302 -32.46 -22.04 -46.51
#